data_cb9afc26732212bb102cd208dfaf7f52
#
_entry.id   cb9afc26732212bb102cd208dfaf7f52
#
_cell.length_a   1.000
_cell.length_b   1.000
_cell.length_c   1.000
_cell.angle_alpha   90.00
_cell.angle_beta   90.00
_cell.angle_gamma   90.00
#
_symmetry.space_group_name_H-M   'P 1'
#
loop_
_entity.id
_entity.type
_entity.pdbx_description
1 polymer ?
#
loop_
_entity_poly.entity_id
_entity_poly.type
_entity_poly.pdbx_seq_one_letter_code
_entity_poly.pdbx_strand_id
1 'polypeptide(L)'
;IVSTASVNVFRAHETRVEIDATASDKDLDYIRRDNRITDVVISSEQDAIENLYQIGKLIGDLREIHHVNAVRLRSLKFNYEPAVYTRAVIERLGELNRLAVVNPLRLEIETQFLHSSEIEQIHDDRIKALHNKGITVYNNTPLLANINDHAEEIHRLAFSCRKIGLEFHHLYVAGLPLQKDWSQKHPVDISTVIDIATRVRKDGSGREIPRYIILTELGEVDFGLTSKLSEENGKM
;
A
#
# COMPACT_ATOMS: atom_id res chain seq x y z
N ILE A 1 -3.51 22.10 10.62
CA ILE A 1 -2.55 21.89 9.51
C ILE A 1 -1.37 22.80 9.79
N VAL A 2 -0.28 22.30 10.35
CA VAL A 2 0.97 23.05 10.44
C VAL A 2 1.79 22.61 9.24
N SER A 3 1.69 23.36 8.14
CA SER A 3 2.67 23.33 7.07
C SER A 3 3.96 23.91 7.64
N THR A 4 4.84 23.05 8.12
CA THR A 4 6.21 23.42 8.41
C THR A 4 7.04 23.09 7.16
N ALA A 5 7.48 24.09 6.48
CA ALA A 5 8.24 24.07 5.22
C ALA A 5 9.63 23.37 5.31
N SER A 6 9.74 22.23 6.00
CA SER A 6 10.99 21.49 6.16
C SER A 6 10.84 20.03 6.55
N VAL A 7 9.64 19.44 6.45
CA VAL A 7 9.37 18.04 6.81
C VAL A 7 8.83 17.31 5.58
N ASN A 8 9.53 16.27 5.13
CA ASN A 8 9.14 15.44 3.98
C ASN A 8 8.30 14.24 4.44
N VAL A 9 7.21 14.52 5.15
CA VAL A 9 6.26 13.50 5.64
C VAL A 9 4.91 13.75 4.99
N PHE A 10 4.41 12.77 4.25
CA PHE A 10 3.06 12.80 3.74
C PHE A 10 2.11 12.09 4.72
N ARG A 11 1.07 12.80 5.16
CA ARG A 11 0.05 12.23 6.07
C ARG A 11 -1.05 11.58 5.25
N ALA A 12 -0.93 10.28 4.98
CA ALA A 12 -1.92 9.54 4.19
C ALA A 12 -3.22 9.28 4.97
N HIS A 13 -3.12 9.06 6.28
CA HIS A 13 -4.24 8.81 7.18
C HIS A 13 -3.93 9.39 8.56
N GLU A 14 -4.92 9.49 9.44
CA GLU A 14 -4.70 9.97 10.81
C GLU A 14 -3.62 9.17 11.56
N THR A 15 -3.57 7.85 11.33
CA THR A 15 -2.62 6.93 11.96
C THR A 15 -1.44 6.56 11.08
N ARG A 16 -1.41 6.97 9.81
CA ARG A 16 -0.41 6.52 8.85
C ARG A 16 0.27 7.68 8.13
N VAL A 17 1.58 7.64 8.13
CA VAL A 17 2.43 8.56 7.36
C VAL A 17 3.26 7.81 6.34
N GLU A 18 3.67 8.53 5.31
CA GLU A 18 4.62 8.09 4.30
C GLU A 18 5.86 8.97 4.35
N ILE A 19 7.04 8.32 4.35
CA ILE A 19 8.35 8.95 4.34
C ILE A 19 9.23 8.32 3.26
N ASP A 20 10.22 9.07 2.81
CA ASP A 20 11.26 8.54 1.92
C ASP A 20 12.31 7.74 2.70
N ALA A 21 12.98 6.79 2.04
CA ALA A 21 14.09 6.02 2.61
C ALA A 21 15.27 6.90 3.08
N THR A 22 15.35 8.15 2.61
CA THR A 22 16.32 9.18 3.01
C THR A 22 15.81 10.09 4.13
N ALA A 23 14.72 9.72 4.82
CA ALA A 23 14.11 10.52 5.87
C ALA A 23 15.13 10.99 6.91
N SER A 24 14.97 12.24 7.31
CA SER A 24 15.85 12.94 8.24
C SER A 24 15.38 12.81 9.70
N ASP A 25 16.24 13.23 10.64
CA ASP A 25 15.87 13.32 12.06
C ASP A 25 14.64 14.20 12.30
N LYS A 26 14.42 15.24 11.44
CA LYS A 26 13.23 16.08 11.53
C LYS A 26 11.94 15.36 11.18
N ASP A 27 12.02 14.45 10.20
CA ASP A 27 10.88 13.61 9.80
C ASP A 27 10.55 12.62 10.92
N LEU A 28 11.56 12.02 11.54
CA LEU A 28 11.40 11.17 12.73
C LEU A 28 10.86 11.94 13.93
N ASP A 29 11.30 13.18 14.15
CA ASP A 29 10.78 14.03 15.21
C ASP A 29 9.31 14.39 15.00
N TYR A 30 8.88 14.58 13.75
CA TYR A 30 7.46 14.75 13.44
C TYR A 30 6.65 13.53 13.89
N ILE A 31 7.13 12.31 13.58
CA ILE A 31 6.48 11.07 13.99
C ILE A 31 6.48 10.94 15.52
N ARG A 32 7.61 11.20 16.21
CA ARG A 32 7.70 11.12 17.68
C ARG A 32 6.71 12.02 18.41
N ARG A 33 6.40 13.20 17.85
CA ARG A 33 5.52 14.19 18.50
C ARG A 33 4.03 13.89 18.38
N ASP A 34 3.62 13.00 17.47
CA ASP A 34 2.23 12.65 17.26
C ASP A 34 1.99 11.15 17.52
N ASN A 35 1.56 10.83 18.73
CA ASN A 35 1.31 9.45 19.16
C ASN A 35 0.14 8.75 18.45
N ARG A 36 -0.60 9.44 17.60
CA ARG A 36 -1.62 8.83 16.73
C ARG A 36 -0.98 8.10 15.55
N ILE A 37 0.26 8.42 15.20
CA ILE A 37 0.98 7.77 14.10
C ILE A 37 1.45 6.39 14.55
N THR A 38 0.78 5.35 14.08
CA THR A 38 1.09 3.95 14.43
C THR A 38 1.73 3.19 13.28
N ASP A 39 1.60 3.70 12.05
CA ASP A 39 2.02 3.04 10.82
C ASP A 39 2.86 3.99 9.96
N VAL A 40 4.00 3.49 9.49
CA VAL A 40 4.90 4.25 8.64
C VAL A 40 5.12 3.49 7.34
N VAL A 41 4.81 4.12 6.21
CA VAL A 41 5.16 3.62 4.88
C VAL A 41 6.49 4.24 4.46
N ILE A 42 7.43 3.40 4.06
CA ILE A 42 8.73 3.84 3.53
C ILE A 42 8.71 3.61 2.02
N SER A 43 8.88 4.69 1.27
CA SER A 43 9.08 4.67 -0.17
C SER A 43 10.53 5.00 -0.53
N SER A 44 10.92 4.71 -1.77
CA SER A 44 12.22 5.06 -2.31
C SER A 44 12.10 5.28 -3.80
N GLU A 45 12.86 6.21 -4.37
CA GLU A 45 12.85 6.50 -5.80
C GLU A 45 13.18 5.26 -6.66
N GLN A 46 14.10 4.42 -6.21
CA GLN A 46 14.53 3.21 -6.93
C GLN A 46 13.74 1.95 -6.55
N ASP A 47 12.97 1.96 -5.53
CA ASP A 47 12.27 0.89 -4.83
C ASP A 47 12.88 0.62 -3.44
N ALA A 48 12.01 0.41 -2.46
CA ALA A 48 12.45 0.21 -1.07
C ALA A 48 13.36 -1.03 -0.93
N ILE A 49 13.16 -2.08 -1.73
CA ILE A 49 13.93 -3.32 -1.61
C ILE A 49 15.40 -3.15 -2.02
N GLU A 50 15.73 -2.15 -2.83
CA GLU A 50 17.11 -1.89 -3.27
C GLU A 50 17.93 -1.12 -2.24
N ASN A 51 17.27 -0.49 -1.27
CA ASN A 51 17.90 0.33 -0.23
C ASN A 51 17.86 -0.31 1.16
N LEU A 52 17.85 -1.64 1.27
CA LEU A 52 17.67 -2.36 2.54
C LEU A 52 18.69 -2.03 3.63
N TYR A 53 19.90 -1.59 3.27
CA TYR A 53 20.88 -1.16 4.27
C TYR A 53 20.43 0.13 4.98
N GLN A 54 20.07 1.14 4.20
CA GLN A 54 19.61 2.44 4.71
C GLN A 54 18.26 2.30 5.43
N ILE A 55 17.34 1.55 4.83
CA ILE A 55 16.03 1.24 5.41
C ILE A 55 16.18 0.49 6.73
N GLY A 56 17.15 -0.43 6.85
CA GLY A 56 17.42 -1.14 8.09
C GLY A 56 17.80 -0.21 9.24
N LYS A 57 18.58 0.84 8.96
CA LYS A 57 18.88 1.88 9.94
C LYS A 57 17.63 2.66 10.34
N LEU A 58 16.84 3.10 9.34
CA LEU A 58 15.60 3.84 9.57
C LEU A 58 14.57 3.03 10.37
N ILE A 59 14.45 1.72 10.11
CA ILE A 59 13.61 0.80 10.91
C ILE A 59 14.11 0.73 12.36
N GLY A 60 15.42 0.74 12.56
CA GLY A 60 16.02 0.83 13.91
C GLY A 60 15.59 2.09 14.66
N ASP A 61 15.68 3.24 14.01
CA ASP A 61 15.29 4.53 14.57
C ASP A 61 13.77 4.60 14.85
N LEU A 62 12.93 4.04 13.98
CA LEU A 62 11.48 3.96 14.16
C LEU A 62 11.08 3.06 15.34
N ARG A 63 11.85 2.02 15.64
CA ARG A 63 11.62 1.17 16.82
C ARG A 63 11.75 1.88 18.16
N GLU A 64 12.56 2.92 18.22
CA GLU A 64 12.69 3.74 19.40
C GLU A 64 11.46 4.63 19.64
N ILE A 65 10.50 4.63 18.71
CA ILE A 65 9.25 5.36 18.80
C ILE A 65 8.14 4.40 19.25
N HIS A 66 7.81 4.39 20.52
CA HIS A 66 6.96 3.41 21.18
C HIS A 66 5.55 3.22 20.60
N HIS A 67 4.99 4.22 19.94
CA HIS A 67 3.66 4.16 19.35
C HIS A 67 3.66 3.66 17.89
N VAL A 68 4.82 3.53 17.26
CA VAL A 68 4.93 2.96 15.92
C VAL A 68 4.88 1.43 16.01
N ASN A 69 3.85 0.83 15.39
CA ASN A 69 3.58 -0.60 15.49
C ASN A 69 3.92 -1.37 14.20
N ALA A 70 3.88 -0.67 13.05
CA ALA A 70 4.16 -1.28 11.76
C ALA A 70 4.96 -0.35 10.85
N VAL A 71 5.88 -0.94 10.10
CA VAL A 71 6.58 -0.30 8.99
C VAL A 71 6.27 -1.08 7.72
N ARG A 72 5.84 -0.38 6.69
CA ARG A 72 5.51 -0.95 5.39
C ARG A 72 6.47 -0.44 4.34
N LEU A 73 7.15 -1.35 3.66
CA LEU A 73 8.04 -1.04 2.55
C LEU A 73 7.25 -1.03 1.25
N ARG A 74 7.24 0.09 0.54
CA ARG A 74 6.64 0.15 -0.80
C ARG A 74 7.62 -0.41 -1.83
N SER A 75 7.24 -1.51 -2.47
CA SER A 75 8.02 -2.19 -3.49
C SER A 75 7.13 -2.58 -4.67
N LEU A 76 7.25 -1.83 -5.75
CA LEU A 76 6.60 -2.17 -7.02
C LEU A 76 7.32 -3.31 -7.72
N LYS A 77 8.62 -3.47 -7.48
CA LYS A 77 9.44 -4.59 -8.00
C LYS A 77 8.94 -5.94 -7.54
N PHE A 78 8.19 -6.01 -6.44
CA PHE A 78 7.55 -7.26 -6.04
C PHE A 78 6.62 -7.80 -7.14
N ASN A 79 5.92 -6.92 -7.88
CA ASN A 79 5.10 -7.30 -9.02
C ASN A 79 5.95 -7.55 -10.27
N TYR A 80 6.62 -6.52 -10.80
CA TYR A 80 7.19 -6.59 -12.14
C TYR A 80 8.61 -7.20 -12.22
N GLU A 81 9.32 -7.34 -11.10
CA GLU A 81 10.68 -7.91 -11.01
C GLU A 81 10.84 -8.80 -9.75
N PRO A 82 9.95 -9.79 -9.51
CA PRO A 82 9.95 -10.58 -8.27
C PRO A 82 11.25 -11.38 -8.04
N ALA A 83 12.10 -11.52 -9.05
CA ALA A 83 13.39 -12.17 -8.94
C ALA A 83 14.38 -11.42 -8.03
N VAL A 84 14.21 -10.09 -7.83
CA VAL A 84 15.04 -9.32 -6.89
C VAL A 84 14.85 -9.75 -5.43
N TYR A 85 13.72 -10.37 -5.11
CA TYR A 85 13.46 -11.00 -3.81
C TYR A 85 14.20 -12.33 -3.69
N THR A 86 15.53 -12.26 -3.79
CA THR A 86 16.41 -13.40 -3.60
C THR A 86 16.30 -13.97 -2.19
N ARG A 87 16.83 -15.19 -1.99
CA ARG A 87 16.91 -15.77 -0.65
C ARG A 87 17.62 -14.83 0.34
N ALA A 88 18.71 -14.19 -0.07
CA ALA A 88 19.45 -13.25 0.79
C ALA A 88 18.61 -12.02 1.18
N VAL A 89 17.86 -11.46 0.23
CA VAL A 89 16.94 -10.34 0.49
C VAL A 89 15.85 -10.75 1.49
N ILE A 90 15.22 -11.91 1.29
CA ILE A 90 14.16 -12.40 2.19
C ILE A 90 14.72 -12.73 3.58
N GLU A 91 15.92 -13.31 3.69
CA GLU A 91 16.57 -13.51 5.00
C GLU A 91 16.83 -12.16 5.68
N ARG A 92 17.34 -11.17 4.95
CA ARG A 92 17.59 -9.83 5.49
C ARG A 92 16.30 -9.14 5.98
N LEU A 93 15.21 -9.22 5.22
CA LEU A 93 13.89 -8.75 5.65
C LEU A 93 13.43 -9.47 6.91
N GLY A 94 13.62 -10.78 6.99
CA GLY A 94 13.31 -11.57 8.18
C GLY A 94 14.11 -11.16 9.41
N GLU A 95 15.40 -10.82 9.24
CA GLU A 95 16.22 -10.25 10.32
C GLU A 95 15.66 -8.91 10.80
N LEU A 96 15.34 -8.02 9.87
CA LEU A 96 14.74 -6.72 10.18
C LEU A 96 13.39 -6.87 10.90
N ASN A 97 12.60 -7.89 10.58
CA ASN A 97 11.33 -8.16 11.24
C ASN A 97 11.50 -8.75 12.66
N ARG A 98 12.58 -9.50 12.94
CA ARG A 98 12.82 -10.17 14.22
C ARG A 98 13.43 -9.28 15.30
N LEU A 99 13.99 -8.15 14.96
CA LEU A 99 14.87 -7.36 15.82
C LEU A 99 14.18 -6.71 17.03
N ALA A 100 13.01 -7.16 17.50
CA ALA A 100 12.48 -6.58 18.72
C ALA A 100 11.63 -7.53 19.55
N VAL A 101 12.18 -7.93 20.69
CA VAL A 101 11.46 -8.56 21.80
C VAL A 101 10.70 -7.52 22.64
N VAL A 102 11.20 -6.27 22.71
CA VAL A 102 10.70 -5.23 23.62
C VAL A 102 9.72 -4.26 22.97
N ASN A 103 9.84 -4.02 21.68
CA ASN A 103 8.88 -3.19 20.91
C ASN A 103 8.61 -3.88 19.57
N PRO A 104 7.56 -4.71 19.47
CA PRO A 104 7.29 -5.52 18.27
C PRO A 104 6.80 -4.61 17.14
N LEU A 105 7.74 -4.12 16.34
CA LEU A 105 7.44 -3.43 15.10
C LEU A 105 7.31 -4.45 13.99
N ARG A 106 6.13 -4.54 13.38
CA ARG A 106 5.88 -5.42 12.23
C ARG A 106 6.43 -4.82 10.96
N LEU A 107 7.16 -5.63 10.20
CA LEU A 107 7.56 -5.29 8.85
C LEU A 107 6.54 -5.86 7.86
N GLU A 108 6.09 -5.03 6.95
CA GLU A 108 5.13 -5.35 5.90
C GLU A 108 5.66 -4.90 4.54
N ILE A 109 5.13 -5.45 3.45
CA ILE A 109 5.43 -5.02 2.08
C ILE A 109 4.14 -4.55 1.44
N GLU A 110 4.22 -3.46 0.67
CA GLU A 110 3.14 -2.93 -0.15
C GLU A 110 3.56 -2.97 -1.62
N THR A 111 2.71 -3.53 -2.46
CA THR A 111 2.93 -3.63 -3.90
C THR A 111 1.68 -3.27 -4.69
N GLN A 112 1.76 -3.28 -6.03
CA GLN A 112 0.66 -2.95 -6.93
C GLN A 112 0.57 -3.99 -8.04
N PHE A 113 -0.41 -4.88 -7.94
CA PHE A 113 -0.89 -5.68 -9.06
C PHE A 113 -2.11 -4.99 -9.66
N LEU A 114 -2.13 -4.82 -10.97
CA LEU A 114 -3.24 -4.18 -11.67
C LEU A 114 -4.24 -5.19 -12.20
N HIS A 115 -3.76 -6.36 -12.62
CA HIS A 115 -4.54 -7.39 -13.29
C HIS A 115 -4.19 -8.78 -12.78
N SER A 116 -5.16 -9.69 -12.76
CA SER A 116 -4.98 -11.06 -12.26
C SER A 116 -3.93 -11.87 -13.04
N SER A 117 -3.73 -11.55 -14.34
CA SER A 117 -2.72 -12.21 -15.17
C SER A 117 -1.27 -11.87 -14.83
N GLU A 118 -1.03 -10.86 -14.01
CA GLU A 118 0.32 -10.52 -13.54
C GLU A 118 0.81 -11.47 -12.44
N ILE A 119 -0.12 -12.23 -11.83
CA ILE A 119 0.21 -13.14 -10.72
C ILE A 119 0.73 -14.46 -11.29
N GLU A 120 2.01 -14.71 -11.09
CA GLU A 120 2.74 -15.89 -11.55
C GLU A 120 3.18 -16.78 -10.37
N GLN A 121 3.68 -17.99 -10.66
CA GLN A 121 4.18 -18.93 -9.65
C GLN A 121 5.30 -18.33 -8.78
N ILE A 122 6.16 -17.50 -9.36
CA ILE A 122 7.24 -16.85 -8.61
C ILE A 122 6.71 -15.96 -7.49
N HIS A 123 5.57 -15.30 -7.69
CA HIS A 123 4.94 -14.46 -6.64
C HIS A 123 4.45 -15.32 -5.47
N ASP A 124 3.81 -16.46 -5.75
CA ASP A 124 3.38 -17.44 -4.73
C ASP A 124 4.58 -17.93 -3.91
N ASP A 125 5.69 -18.30 -4.57
CA ASP A 125 6.90 -18.76 -3.90
C ASP A 125 7.51 -17.67 -3.00
N ARG A 126 7.54 -16.41 -3.47
CA ARG A 126 8.06 -15.27 -2.68
C ARG A 126 7.17 -14.93 -1.51
N ILE A 127 5.85 -14.94 -1.70
CA ILE A 127 4.89 -14.70 -0.60
C ILE A 127 5.02 -15.77 0.48
N LYS A 128 5.10 -17.04 0.12
CA LYS A 128 5.32 -18.13 1.09
C LYS A 128 6.61 -17.94 1.88
N ALA A 129 7.68 -17.55 1.19
CA ALA A 129 8.97 -17.31 1.84
C ALA A 129 8.93 -16.10 2.79
N LEU A 130 8.24 -15.02 2.42
CA LEU A 130 8.04 -13.84 3.27
C LEU A 130 7.12 -14.15 4.47
N HIS A 131 6.03 -14.88 4.27
CA HIS A 131 5.15 -15.34 5.36
C HIS A 131 5.89 -16.19 6.39
N ASN A 132 6.82 -17.05 5.95
CA ASN A 132 7.69 -17.82 6.86
C ASN A 132 8.62 -16.93 7.70
N LYS A 133 8.80 -15.66 7.33
CA LYS A 133 9.50 -14.63 8.10
C LYS A 133 8.53 -13.74 8.90
N GLY A 134 7.23 -14.02 8.89
CA GLY A 134 6.19 -13.22 9.53
C GLY A 134 5.90 -11.90 8.84
N ILE A 135 6.21 -11.78 7.54
CA ILE A 135 6.03 -10.57 6.74
C ILE A 135 4.80 -10.74 5.85
N THR A 136 3.84 -9.83 5.98
CA THR A 136 2.64 -9.78 5.13
C THR A 136 2.90 -8.88 3.92
N VAL A 137 2.37 -9.29 2.77
CA VAL A 137 2.39 -8.49 1.54
C VAL A 137 0.99 -7.99 1.24
N TYR A 138 0.85 -6.68 1.01
CA TYR A 138 -0.39 -6.01 0.69
C TYR A 138 -0.40 -5.54 -0.75
N ASN A 139 -1.52 -5.77 -1.43
CA ASN A 139 -1.77 -5.22 -2.77
C ASN A 139 -2.65 -3.96 -2.67
N ASN A 140 -2.18 -2.87 -3.27
CA ASN A 140 -2.89 -1.60 -3.41
C ASN A 140 -3.06 -1.28 -4.89
N THR A 141 -4.20 -1.61 -5.47
CA THR A 141 -4.47 -1.52 -6.91
C THR A 141 -5.03 -0.16 -7.29
N PRO A 142 -4.44 0.59 -8.22
CA PRO A 142 -5.12 1.71 -8.88
C PRO A 142 -6.17 1.19 -9.88
N LEU A 143 -7.36 1.76 -9.86
CA LEU A 143 -8.40 1.52 -10.86
C LEU A 143 -8.06 2.31 -12.13
N LEU A 144 -7.90 1.63 -13.26
CA LEU A 144 -7.49 2.21 -14.53
C LEU A 144 -8.44 1.76 -15.64
N ALA A 145 -9.03 2.72 -16.37
CA ALA A 145 -9.90 2.43 -17.50
C ALA A 145 -9.17 1.59 -18.57
N ASN A 146 -9.86 0.63 -19.13
CA ASN A 146 -9.38 -0.33 -20.14
C ASN A 146 -8.29 -1.29 -19.62
N ILE A 147 -8.04 -1.35 -18.32
CA ILE A 147 -7.10 -2.29 -17.71
C ILE A 147 -7.83 -3.19 -16.73
N ASN A 148 -8.43 -2.60 -15.70
CA ASN A 148 -9.07 -3.34 -14.61
C ASN A 148 -10.42 -2.71 -14.18
N ASP A 149 -11.04 -1.91 -15.03
CA ASP A 149 -12.30 -1.20 -14.79
C ASP A 149 -13.57 -2.08 -14.95
N HIS A 150 -13.44 -3.36 -14.62
CA HIS A 150 -14.54 -4.33 -14.67
C HIS A 150 -14.63 -5.11 -13.36
N ALA A 151 -15.84 -5.26 -12.83
CA ALA A 151 -16.08 -5.98 -11.58
C ALA A 151 -15.54 -7.41 -11.61
N GLU A 152 -15.63 -8.10 -12.75
CA GLU A 152 -15.12 -9.45 -12.95
C GLU A 152 -13.59 -9.52 -12.80
N GLU A 153 -12.87 -8.49 -13.28
CA GLU A 153 -11.42 -8.48 -13.16
C GLU A 153 -10.99 -8.18 -11.73
N ILE A 154 -11.60 -7.20 -11.08
CA ILE A 154 -11.32 -6.91 -9.67
C ILE A 154 -11.60 -8.13 -8.79
N HIS A 155 -12.67 -8.86 -9.06
CA HIS A 155 -12.97 -10.10 -8.34
C HIS A 155 -11.94 -11.19 -8.62
N ARG A 156 -11.53 -11.41 -9.88
CA ARG A 156 -10.47 -12.36 -10.25
C ARG A 156 -9.13 -12.01 -9.60
N LEU A 157 -8.76 -10.72 -9.61
CA LEU A 157 -7.54 -10.24 -8.96
C LEU A 157 -7.59 -10.52 -7.46
N ALA A 158 -8.70 -10.17 -6.80
CA ALA A 158 -8.90 -10.40 -5.37
C ALA A 158 -8.81 -11.90 -5.01
N PHE A 159 -9.46 -12.75 -5.80
CA PHE A 159 -9.40 -14.22 -5.64
C PHE A 159 -7.96 -14.74 -5.84
N SER A 160 -7.27 -14.27 -6.88
CA SER A 160 -5.89 -14.68 -7.18
C SER A 160 -4.91 -14.23 -6.09
N CYS A 161 -5.05 -13.00 -5.59
CA CYS A 161 -4.30 -12.51 -4.44
C CYS A 161 -4.50 -13.43 -3.23
N ARG A 162 -5.75 -13.68 -2.86
CA ARG A 162 -6.09 -14.54 -1.72
C ARG A 162 -5.53 -15.95 -1.85
N LYS A 163 -5.57 -16.53 -3.06
CA LYS A 163 -5.07 -17.88 -3.33
C LYS A 163 -3.59 -18.04 -2.97
N ILE A 164 -2.77 -17.03 -3.20
CA ILE A 164 -1.33 -17.04 -2.92
C ILE A 164 -0.97 -16.42 -1.56
N GLY A 165 -1.96 -15.87 -0.82
CA GLY A 165 -1.74 -15.21 0.47
C GLY A 165 -1.31 -13.75 0.37
N LEU A 166 -1.53 -13.11 -0.77
CA LEU A 166 -1.39 -11.67 -0.96
C LEU A 166 -2.67 -10.99 -0.47
N GLU A 167 -2.57 -10.03 0.44
CA GLU A 167 -3.73 -9.34 0.99
C GLU A 167 -4.16 -8.19 0.06
N PHE A 168 -5.32 -8.32 -0.60
CA PHE A 168 -5.87 -7.24 -1.42
C PHE A 168 -6.47 -6.17 -0.50
N HIS A 169 -5.69 -5.13 -0.21
CA HIS A 169 -6.00 -4.15 0.82
C HIS A 169 -6.83 -2.98 0.28
N HIS A 170 -6.31 -2.27 -0.72
CA HIS A 170 -6.95 -1.08 -1.26
C HIS A 170 -7.17 -1.19 -2.78
N LEU A 171 -8.35 -0.73 -3.21
CA LEU A 171 -8.61 -0.32 -4.57
C LEU A 171 -8.65 1.22 -4.60
N TYR A 172 -7.61 1.84 -5.13
CA TYR A 172 -7.58 3.29 -5.32
C TYR A 172 -8.44 3.67 -6.51
N VAL A 173 -9.55 4.30 -6.24
CA VAL A 173 -10.50 4.73 -7.28
C VAL A 173 -9.98 5.94 -8.02
N ALA A 174 -9.33 6.87 -7.30
CA ALA A 174 -8.72 8.06 -7.87
C ALA A 174 -7.61 8.61 -6.98
N GLY A 175 -6.77 9.49 -7.53
CA GLY A 175 -5.87 10.36 -6.81
C GLY A 175 -4.40 9.99 -6.86
N LEU A 176 -4.05 8.74 -7.18
CA LEU A 176 -2.64 8.37 -7.38
C LEU A 176 -2.04 9.12 -8.60
N PRO A 177 -0.73 9.43 -8.59
CA PRO A 177 -0.07 10.09 -9.71
C PRO A 177 -0.32 9.39 -11.06
N LEU A 178 -0.16 8.07 -11.12
CA LEU A 178 -0.44 7.27 -12.30
C LEU A 178 -1.89 7.47 -12.82
N GLN A 179 -2.86 7.53 -11.91
CA GLN A 179 -4.27 7.74 -12.28
C GLN A 179 -4.51 9.14 -12.83
N LYS A 180 -3.85 10.18 -12.29
CA LYS A 180 -3.98 11.56 -12.79
C LYS A 180 -3.53 11.66 -14.25
N ASP A 181 -2.44 10.99 -14.60
CA ASP A 181 -1.93 11.00 -15.97
C ASP A 181 -2.80 10.14 -16.90
N TRP A 182 -3.18 8.95 -16.45
CA TRP A 182 -3.99 8.01 -17.24
C TRP A 182 -5.39 8.53 -17.52
N SER A 183 -6.06 9.08 -16.51
CA SER A 183 -7.44 9.55 -16.60
C SER A 183 -7.64 10.76 -17.54
N GLN A 184 -6.59 11.49 -17.88
CA GLN A 184 -6.66 12.55 -18.88
C GLN A 184 -7.08 12.02 -20.26
N LYS A 185 -6.71 10.77 -20.59
CA LYS A 185 -7.04 10.12 -21.85
C LYS A 185 -8.09 9.03 -21.70
N HIS A 186 -8.14 8.42 -20.53
CA HIS A 186 -8.97 7.25 -20.22
C HIS A 186 -9.66 7.44 -18.87
N PRO A 187 -10.69 8.32 -18.78
CA PRO A 187 -11.41 8.53 -17.54
C PRO A 187 -12.23 7.29 -17.14
N VAL A 188 -12.34 7.03 -15.85
CA VAL A 188 -13.26 6.04 -15.29
C VAL A 188 -14.52 6.76 -14.85
N ASP A 189 -15.67 6.33 -15.32
CA ASP A 189 -16.96 6.89 -14.92
C ASP A 189 -17.33 6.46 -13.50
N ILE A 190 -18.02 7.34 -12.79
CA ILE A 190 -18.50 7.05 -11.43
C ILE A 190 -19.46 5.85 -11.42
N SER A 191 -20.27 5.68 -12.44
CA SER A 191 -21.17 4.52 -12.60
C SER A 191 -20.40 3.21 -12.64
N THR A 192 -19.24 3.17 -13.30
CA THR A 192 -18.33 2.03 -13.32
C THR A 192 -17.80 1.72 -11.92
N VAL A 193 -17.39 2.73 -11.15
CA VAL A 193 -16.93 2.56 -9.76
C VAL A 193 -18.04 1.97 -8.88
N ILE A 194 -19.25 2.48 -9.01
CA ILE A 194 -20.42 2.01 -8.25
C ILE A 194 -20.74 0.55 -8.62
N ASP A 195 -20.74 0.21 -9.91
CA ASP A 195 -20.97 -1.16 -10.39
C ASP A 195 -19.92 -2.12 -9.82
N ILE A 196 -18.64 -1.78 -9.94
CA ILE A 196 -17.54 -2.56 -9.37
C ILE A 196 -17.73 -2.77 -7.87
N ALA A 197 -17.94 -1.68 -7.13
CA ALA A 197 -18.10 -1.74 -5.68
C ALA A 197 -19.30 -2.59 -5.26
N THR A 198 -20.39 -2.52 -6.01
CA THR A 198 -21.62 -3.29 -5.74
C THR A 198 -21.42 -4.77 -6.03
N ARG A 199 -20.88 -5.10 -7.20
CA ARG A 199 -20.72 -6.49 -7.66
C ARG A 199 -19.64 -7.22 -6.87
N VAL A 200 -18.48 -6.59 -6.63
CA VAL A 200 -17.41 -7.19 -5.83
C VAL A 200 -17.88 -7.48 -4.41
N ARG A 201 -18.67 -6.61 -3.80
CA ARG A 201 -19.25 -6.87 -2.46
C ARG A 201 -20.31 -7.95 -2.46
N LYS A 202 -21.08 -8.06 -3.54
CA LYS A 202 -22.12 -9.09 -3.67
C LYS A 202 -21.53 -10.48 -3.87
N ASP A 203 -20.49 -10.57 -4.70
CA ASP A 203 -19.99 -11.85 -5.22
C ASP A 203 -18.73 -12.33 -4.48
N GLY A 204 -17.99 -11.42 -3.84
CA GLY A 204 -16.75 -11.70 -3.11
C GLY A 204 -16.98 -12.10 -1.65
N SER A 205 -16.09 -12.94 -1.12
CA SER A 205 -16.01 -13.18 0.32
C SER A 205 -15.40 -11.97 1.04
N GLY A 206 -15.64 -11.83 2.35
CA GLY A 206 -15.18 -10.68 3.11
C GLY A 206 -13.68 -10.34 3.00
N ARG A 207 -12.82 -11.33 2.69
CA ARG A 207 -11.38 -11.12 2.45
C ARG A 207 -11.04 -10.76 1.01
N GLU A 208 -11.99 -10.82 0.10
CA GLU A 208 -11.86 -10.47 -1.31
C GLU A 208 -12.42 -9.09 -1.62
N ILE A 209 -12.92 -8.40 -0.60
CA ILE A 209 -13.49 -7.06 -0.74
C ILE A 209 -12.45 -6.04 -0.27
N PRO A 210 -11.80 -5.32 -1.21
CA PRO A 210 -10.85 -4.27 -0.84
C PRO A 210 -11.57 -3.05 -0.25
N ARG A 211 -10.82 -2.20 0.43
CA ARG A 211 -11.28 -0.85 0.75
C ARG A 211 -11.18 0.02 -0.50
N TYR A 212 -12.19 0.84 -0.74
CA TYR A 212 -12.24 1.75 -1.89
C TYR A 212 -11.72 3.12 -1.45
N ILE A 213 -10.61 3.55 -2.03
CA ILE A 213 -9.89 4.73 -1.56
C ILE A 213 -9.83 5.81 -2.65
N ILE A 214 -10.08 7.05 -2.25
CA ILE A 214 -9.74 8.24 -3.01
C ILE A 214 -8.58 8.93 -2.30
N LEU A 215 -7.46 9.13 -2.98
CA LEU A 215 -6.34 9.87 -2.44
C LEU A 215 -6.50 11.36 -2.76
N THR A 216 -6.57 12.17 -1.72
CA THR A 216 -6.69 13.63 -1.80
C THR A 216 -5.45 14.31 -1.23
N GLU A 217 -5.34 15.62 -1.41
CA GLU A 217 -4.28 16.42 -0.78
C GLU A 217 -4.35 16.40 0.77
N LEU A 218 -5.51 16.09 1.33
CA LEU A 218 -5.73 15.97 2.77
C LEU A 218 -5.55 14.55 3.31
N GLY A 219 -5.21 13.59 2.44
CA GLY A 219 -5.04 12.18 2.75
C GLY A 219 -6.05 11.27 2.07
N GLU A 220 -6.15 10.05 2.56
CA GLU A 220 -7.04 9.01 2.02
C GLU A 220 -8.48 9.20 2.54
N VAL A 221 -9.43 9.08 1.63
CA VAL A 221 -10.85 9.02 1.92
C VAL A 221 -11.36 7.64 1.52
N ASP A 222 -11.82 6.87 2.52
CA ASP A 222 -12.50 5.60 2.28
C ASP A 222 -13.99 5.87 2.03
N PHE A 223 -14.53 5.45 0.89
CA PHE A 223 -15.94 5.48 0.68
C PHE A 223 -16.55 4.07 0.78
N GLY A 224 -17.23 3.85 1.89
CA GLY A 224 -17.98 2.63 2.13
C GLY A 224 -19.38 2.67 1.51
N LEU A 225 -20.18 1.65 1.81
CA LEU A 225 -21.60 1.56 1.39
C LEU A 225 -22.50 2.72 1.88
N THR A 226 -22.06 3.41 2.93
CA THR A 226 -22.81 4.52 3.56
C THR A 226 -22.37 5.89 3.03
N SER A 227 -21.34 5.97 2.19
CA SER A 227 -20.87 7.23 1.63
C SER A 227 -21.84 7.71 0.56
N LYS A 228 -22.25 8.97 0.66
CA LYS A 228 -22.97 9.66 -0.41
C LYS A 228 -21.94 10.26 -1.36
N LEU A 229 -21.96 9.82 -2.61
CA LEU A 229 -21.29 10.53 -3.68
C LEU A 229 -22.32 11.50 -4.29
N SER A 230 -22.02 12.78 -4.27
CA SER A 230 -22.80 13.79 -4.97
C SER A 230 -21.94 14.37 -6.08
N GLU A 231 -22.52 14.45 -7.27
CA GLU A 231 -21.93 15.15 -8.40
C GLU A 231 -22.47 16.58 -8.42
N GLU A 232 -21.58 17.57 -8.24
CA GLU A 232 -21.90 18.96 -8.55
C GLU A 232 -21.01 19.45 -9.67
N ASN A 233 -21.64 19.87 -10.78
CA ASN A 233 -20.97 20.44 -11.98
C ASN A 233 -19.89 19.54 -12.59
N GLY A 234 -20.12 18.21 -12.65
CA GLY A 234 -19.19 17.23 -13.21
C GLY A 234 -17.94 16.98 -12.36
N LYS A 235 -17.97 17.36 -11.08
CA LYS A 235 -16.92 17.07 -10.08
C LYS A 235 -17.52 16.27 -8.94
N MET A 236 -16.81 15.19 -8.56
CA MET A 236 -17.03 14.47 -7.29
C MET A 236 -16.55 15.28 -6.13
#